data_45004ba2ea46745c98570c6c56ea76d7
#
_entry.id   45004ba2ea46745c98570c6c56ea76d7
#
_cell.length_a   1.000
_cell.length_b   1.000
_cell.length_c   1.000
_cell.angle_alpha   90.00
_cell.angle_beta   90.00
_cell.angle_gamma   90.00
#
_symmetry.space_group_name_H-M   'P 1'
#
loop_
_entity.id
_entity.type
_entity.pdbx_description
1 polymer ?
#
loop_
_entity_poly.entity_id
_entity_poly.type
_entity_poly.pdbx_seq_one_letter_code
_entity_poly.pdbx_strand_id
1 'polypeptide(L)'
;MTGELTIRQAEVSDFARGHLKALAQLTSVGDVTEEMYATFIENLPDNHIVLVAVDETSDTVVGSATLLIEPKLIHGGSSAGHIEDVVVLDSWRGTGLGRTLVRRLVALATQRGCYKVLLDCAPHNIQFYNKCGLEEHGAMMSVYLV
;
A
#
# COMPACT_ATOMS: atom_id res chain seq x y z
N MET A 1 9.46 12.37 -17.18
CA MET A 1 8.69 11.19 -17.46
C MET A 1 7.48 11.54 -18.23
N THR A 2 7.36 10.92 -19.37
CA THR A 2 6.33 11.26 -20.33
C THR A 2 5.24 10.19 -20.40
N GLY A 3 5.38 9.11 -19.63
CA GLY A 3 4.41 8.03 -19.62
C GLY A 3 3.19 8.33 -18.77
N GLU A 4 2.09 7.72 -19.15
CA GLU A 4 0.86 7.78 -18.38
C GLU A 4 0.97 6.85 -17.18
N LEU A 5 0.56 7.33 -16.01
CA LEU A 5 0.58 6.58 -14.77
C LEU A 5 -0.85 6.22 -14.38
N THR A 6 -1.11 4.95 -14.15
CA THR A 6 -2.41 4.46 -13.70
C THR A 6 -2.28 3.90 -12.28
N ILE A 7 -3.17 4.32 -11.39
CA ILE A 7 -3.26 3.76 -10.03
C ILE A 7 -4.59 3.02 -9.94
N ARG A 8 -4.52 1.74 -9.64
CA ARG A 8 -5.69 0.85 -9.59
C ARG A 8 -5.44 -0.32 -8.63
N GLN A 9 -6.46 -1.10 -8.39
CA GLN A 9 -6.29 -2.34 -7.63
C GLN A 9 -5.44 -3.32 -8.43
N ALA A 10 -4.63 -4.11 -7.71
CA ALA A 10 -3.77 -5.12 -8.30
C ALA A 10 -4.58 -6.20 -9.00
N GLU A 11 -4.04 -6.70 -10.10
CA GLU A 11 -4.60 -7.79 -10.90
C GLU A 11 -3.59 -8.93 -11.00
N VAL A 12 -4.05 -10.11 -11.35
CA VAL A 12 -3.17 -11.28 -11.52
C VAL A 12 -2.05 -10.99 -12.51
N SER A 13 -2.33 -10.24 -13.57
CA SER A 13 -1.35 -9.87 -14.60
C SER A 13 -0.24 -8.96 -14.08
N ASP A 14 -0.38 -8.40 -12.88
CA ASP A 14 0.66 -7.54 -12.30
C ASP A 14 1.88 -8.34 -11.81
N PHE A 15 1.75 -9.65 -11.71
CA PHE A 15 2.93 -10.49 -11.48
C PHE A 15 3.96 -10.26 -12.60
N ALA A 16 3.51 -10.31 -13.86
CA ALA A 16 4.38 -10.08 -15.01
C ALA A 16 4.86 -8.62 -15.11
N ARG A 17 4.11 -7.68 -14.57
CA ARG A 17 4.50 -6.26 -14.52
C ARG A 17 5.49 -5.93 -13.41
N GLY A 18 5.91 -6.92 -12.65
CA GLY A 18 6.96 -6.73 -11.64
C GLY A 18 6.46 -6.23 -10.28
N HIS A 19 5.23 -6.53 -9.88
CA HIS A 19 4.74 -6.13 -8.57
C HIS A 19 5.65 -6.62 -7.44
N LEU A 20 6.07 -7.89 -7.49
CA LEU A 20 6.97 -8.44 -6.46
C LEU A 20 8.35 -7.77 -6.48
N LYS A 21 8.81 -7.36 -7.65
CA LYS A 21 10.08 -6.65 -7.79
C LYS A 21 10.02 -5.27 -7.12
N ALA A 22 8.87 -4.61 -7.21
CA ALA A 22 8.65 -3.35 -6.48
C ALA A 22 8.64 -3.60 -4.97
N LEU A 23 7.93 -4.62 -4.51
CA LEU A 23 7.89 -4.97 -3.08
C LEU A 23 9.27 -5.37 -2.56
N ALA A 24 10.13 -5.94 -3.39
CA ALA A 24 11.49 -6.31 -3.00
C ALA A 24 12.37 -5.10 -2.66
N GLN A 25 12.00 -3.91 -3.09
CA GLN A 25 12.69 -2.68 -2.68
C GLN A 25 12.26 -2.22 -1.28
N LEU A 26 11.16 -2.76 -0.77
CA LEU A 26 10.70 -2.47 0.58
C LEU A 26 11.31 -3.46 1.59
N THR A 27 11.23 -4.75 1.26
CA THR A 27 11.65 -5.80 2.16
C THR A 27 11.86 -7.11 1.38
N SER A 28 12.29 -8.16 2.08
CA SER A 28 12.47 -9.47 1.48
C SER A 28 11.13 -10.08 1.08
N VAL A 29 10.98 -10.44 -0.18
CA VAL A 29 9.76 -11.07 -0.71
C VAL A 29 9.80 -12.59 -0.58
N GLY A 30 11.00 -13.19 -0.70
CA GLY A 30 11.14 -14.65 -0.68
C GLY A 30 10.63 -15.30 -1.96
N ASP A 31 10.34 -16.59 -1.87
CA ASP A 31 9.94 -17.39 -3.03
C ASP A 31 8.42 -17.35 -3.22
N VAL A 32 7.94 -16.42 -4.00
CA VAL A 32 6.53 -16.31 -4.36
C VAL A 32 6.37 -16.65 -5.83
N THR A 33 5.71 -17.77 -6.11
CA THR A 33 5.46 -18.21 -7.47
C THR A 33 4.31 -17.42 -8.10
N GLU A 34 4.19 -17.50 -9.41
CA GLU A 34 3.07 -16.90 -10.15
C GLU A 34 1.73 -17.45 -9.65
N GLU A 35 1.67 -18.75 -9.35
CA GLU A 35 0.46 -19.39 -8.82
C GLU A 35 0.10 -18.84 -7.43
N MET A 36 1.09 -18.70 -6.55
CA MET A 36 0.87 -18.12 -5.22
C MET A 36 0.36 -16.68 -5.32
N TYR A 37 0.94 -15.90 -6.24
CA TYR A 37 0.52 -14.52 -6.46
C TYR A 37 -0.94 -14.47 -6.96
N ALA A 38 -1.28 -15.29 -7.95
CA ALA A 38 -2.63 -15.34 -8.50
C ALA A 38 -3.65 -15.73 -7.42
N THR A 39 -3.33 -16.74 -6.62
CA THR A 39 -4.19 -17.18 -5.52
C THR A 39 -4.41 -16.06 -4.51
N PHE A 40 -3.35 -15.34 -4.15
CA PHE A 40 -3.45 -14.21 -3.23
C PHE A 40 -4.38 -13.12 -3.77
N ILE A 41 -4.17 -12.70 -5.01
CA ILE A 41 -4.97 -11.64 -5.63
C ILE A 41 -6.45 -12.06 -5.75
N GLU A 42 -6.69 -13.27 -6.21
CA GLU A 42 -8.06 -13.77 -6.46
C GLU A 42 -8.87 -13.96 -5.17
N ASN A 43 -8.20 -14.14 -4.05
CA ASN A 43 -8.84 -14.38 -2.75
C ASN A 43 -8.84 -13.16 -1.82
N LEU A 44 -8.45 -11.99 -2.30
CA LEU A 44 -8.49 -10.77 -1.48
C LEU A 44 -9.94 -10.46 -1.09
N PRO A 45 -10.24 -10.35 0.22
CA PRO A 45 -11.57 -9.93 0.64
C PRO A 45 -11.78 -8.43 0.38
N ASP A 46 -13.04 -7.99 0.42
CA ASP A 46 -13.41 -6.60 0.12
C ASP A 46 -12.74 -5.57 1.03
N ASN A 47 -12.33 -5.99 2.23
CA ASN A 47 -11.69 -5.11 3.20
C ASN A 47 -10.17 -5.07 3.09
N HIS A 48 -9.59 -5.70 2.06
CA HIS A 48 -8.16 -5.76 1.84
C HIS A 48 -7.87 -5.26 0.43
N ILE A 49 -7.46 -4.00 0.31
CA ILE A 49 -7.27 -3.33 -0.97
C ILE A 49 -5.79 -3.15 -1.23
N VAL A 50 -5.30 -3.75 -2.31
CA VAL A 50 -3.91 -3.61 -2.73
C VAL A 50 -3.89 -2.74 -3.98
N LEU A 51 -3.30 -1.55 -3.88
CA LEU A 51 -3.13 -0.65 -5.02
C LEU A 51 -1.77 -0.85 -5.65
N VAL A 52 -1.74 -0.76 -6.97
CA VAL A 52 -0.50 -0.67 -7.75
C VAL A 52 -0.54 0.60 -8.56
N ALA A 53 0.64 1.19 -8.75
CA ALA A 53 0.86 2.27 -9.70
C ALA A 53 1.61 1.67 -10.88
N VAL A 54 1.03 1.79 -12.07
CA VAL A 54 1.58 1.21 -13.30
C VAL A 54 2.02 2.33 -14.23
N ASP A 55 3.28 2.28 -14.65
CA ASP A 55 3.77 3.12 -15.74
C ASP A 55 3.34 2.47 -17.05
N GLU A 56 2.38 3.05 -17.72
CA GLU A 56 1.79 2.49 -18.93
C GLU A 56 2.78 2.47 -20.10
N THR A 57 3.78 3.33 -20.08
CA THR A 57 4.80 3.37 -21.13
C THR A 57 5.69 2.13 -21.10
N SER A 58 6.12 1.73 -19.91
CA SER A 58 6.97 0.54 -19.71
C SER A 58 6.18 -0.70 -19.35
N ASP A 59 4.88 -0.56 -19.10
CA ASP A 59 4.01 -1.63 -18.60
C ASP A 59 4.58 -2.28 -17.33
N THR A 60 4.97 -1.44 -16.38
CA THR A 60 5.69 -1.87 -15.16
C THR A 60 5.04 -1.30 -13.93
N VAL A 61 4.91 -2.11 -12.87
CA VAL A 61 4.51 -1.62 -11.55
C VAL A 61 5.66 -0.82 -10.95
N VAL A 62 5.40 0.44 -10.64
CA VAL A 62 6.40 1.36 -10.11
C VAL A 62 6.13 1.77 -8.67
N GLY A 63 5.01 1.37 -8.11
CA GLY A 63 4.67 1.61 -6.72
C GLY A 63 3.50 0.75 -6.28
N SER A 64 3.36 0.59 -4.97
CA SER A 64 2.27 -0.19 -4.38
C SER A 64 1.99 0.29 -2.97
N ALA A 65 0.76 0.12 -2.51
CA ALA A 65 0.36 0.39 -1.13
C ALA A 65 -0.91 -0.39 -0.83
N THR A 66 -1.07 -0.80 0.42
CA THR A 66 -2.18 -1.64 0.85
C THR A 66 -3.00 -0.93 1.92
N LEU A 67 -4.33 -1.09 1.85
CA LEU A 67 -5.26 -0.66 2.89
C LEU A 67 -6.00 -1.89 3.41
N LEU A 68 -5.91 -2.11 4.71
CA LEU A 68 -6.67 -3.14 5.39
C LEU A 68 -7.69 -2.46 6.28
N ILE A 69 -8.99 -2.75 6.08
CA ILE A 69 -10.07 -2.15 6.83
C ILE A 69 -10.52 -3.12 7.91
N GLU A 70 -10.38 -2.69 9.15
CA GLU A 70 -10.72 -3.51 10.32
C GLU A 70 -12.05 -3.04 10.91
N PRO A 71 -13.10 -3.87 10.87
CA PRO A 71 -14.34 -3.57 11.59
C PRO A 71 -14.09 -3.57 13.11
N LYS A 72 -14.65 -2.60 13.80
CA LYS A 72 -14.49 -2.49 15.26
C LYS A 72 -15.83 -2.39 15.97
N LEU A 73 -15.83 -2.71 17.26
CA LEU A 73 -16.98 -2.49 18.11
C LEU A 73 -16.97 -1.10 18.75
N ILE A 74 -15.78 -0.51 18.90
CA ILE A 74 -15.63 0.82 19.47
C ILE A 74 -16.03 1.89 18.44
N HIS A 75 -16.15 3.13 18.90
CA HIS A 75 -16.56 4.28 18.07
C HIS A 75 -17.84 4.01 17.27
N GLY A 76 -18.85 3.44 17.96
CA GLY A 76 -20.15 3.18 17.34
C GLY A 76 -20.13 2.12 16.25
N GLY A 77 -19.14 1.24 16.27
CA GLY A 77 -18.99 0.20 15.25
C GLY A 77 -18.31 0.67 13.97
N SER A 78 -17.64 1.81 14.02
CA SER A 78 -16.85 2.29 12.86
C SER A 78 -15.62 1.44 12.66
N SER A 79 -15.11 1.44 11.43
CA SER A 79 -13.89 0.70 11.08
C SER A 79 -12.65 1.57 11.25
N ALA A 80 -11.49 0.91 11.32
CA ALA A 80 -10.18 1.56 11.26
C ALA A 80 -9.45 1.09 10.01
N GLY A 81 -8.77 2.00 9.32
CA GLY A 81 -7.96 1.67 8.16
C GLY A 81 -6.50 1.55 8.53
N HIS A 82 -5.85 0.47 8.08
CA HIS A 82 -4.42 0.24 8.28
C HIS A 82 -3.73 0.32 6.92
N ILE A 83 -2.79 1.25 6.78
CA ILE A 83 -1.96 1.35 5.58
C ILE A 83 -0.71 0.51 5.80
N GLU A 84 -0.44 -0.39 4.84
CA GLU A 84 0.64 -1.35 4.92
C GLU A 84 1.43 -1.35 3.60
N ASP A 85 2.70 -1.75 3.69
CA ASP A 85 3.55 -2.07 2.54
C ASP A 85 3.56 -0.98 1.47
N VAL A 86 3.84 0.25 1.87
CA VAL A 86 3.97 1.39 0.95
C VAL A 86 5.37 1.35 0.34
N VAL A 87 5.45 1.28 -0.98
CA VAL A 87 6.72 1.25 -1.70
C VAL A 87 6.61 2.00 -3.02
N VAL A 88 7.67 2.73 -3.36
CA VAL A 88 7.84 3.37 -4.68
C VAL A 88 9.23 2.98 -5.15
N LEU A 89 9.36 2.58 -6.41
CA LEU A 89 10.66 2.27 -6.98
C LEU A 89 11.62 3.45 -6.83
N ASP A 90 12.90 3.17 -6.61
CA ASP A 90 13.92 4.20 -6.44
C ASP A 90 13.90 5.21 -7.59
N SER A 91 13.71 4.74 -8.82
CA SER A 91 13.65 5.58 -10.01
C SER A 91 12.43 6.52 -10.05
N TRP A 92 11.44 6.28 -9.21
CA TRP A 92 10.21 7.08 -9.13
C TRP A 92 10.12 7.90 -7.83
N ARG A 93 11.12 7.81 -6.96
CA ARG A 93 11.15 8.63 -5.74
C ARG A 93 11.31 10.09 -6.09
N GLY A 94 10.73 10.96 -5.27
CA GLY A 94 10.74 12.39 -5.53
C GLY A 94 9.74 12.88 -6.56
N THR A 95 8.89 11.99 -7.09
CA THR A 95 7.86 12.34 -8.07
C THR A 95 6.50 12.68 -7.43
N GLY A 96 6.35 12.42 -6.13
CA GLY A 96 5.07 12.57 -5.43
C GLY A 96 4.19 11.34 -5.48
N LEU A 97 4.64 10.24 -6.08
CA LEU A 97 3.85 9.03 -6.23
C LEU A 97 3.47 8.41 -4.88
N GLY A 98 4.41 8.32 -3.95
CA GLY A 98 4.14 7.76 -2.62
C GLY A 98 3.04 8.53 -1.89
N ARG A 99 3.10 9.85 -1.94
CA ARG A 99 2.07 10.72 -1.36
C ARG A 99 0.71 10.49 -2.02
N THR A 100 0.69 10.35 -3.34
CA THR A 100 -0.54 10.09 -4.09
C THR A 100 -1.15 8.74 -3.67
N LEU A 101 -0.33 7.70 -3.55
CA LEU A 101 -0.80 6.38 -3.11
C LEU A 101 -1.41 6.45 -1.71
N VAL A 102 -0.71 7.07 -0.76
CA VAL A 102 -1.21 7.19 0.61
C VAL A 102 -2.52 7.99 0.65
N ARG A 103 -2.60 9.10 -0.06
CA ARG A 103 -3.81 9.91 -0.10
C ARG A 103 -4.99 9.17 -0.72
N ARG A 104 -4.75 8.35 -1.75
CA ARG A 104 -5.78 7.50 -2.32
C ARG A 104 -6.34 6.52 -1.31
N LEU A 105 -5.47 5.91 -0.51
CA LEU A 105 -5.90 4.97 0.52
C LEU A 105 -6.68 5.68 1.64
N VAL A 106 -6.26 6.88 2.04
CA VAL A 106 -7.00 7.66 3.03
C VAL A 106 -8.40 8.01 2.51
N ALA A 107 -8.51 8.39 1.23
CA ALA A 107 -9.80 8.68 0.62
C ALA A 107 -10.70 7.43 0.59
N LEU A 108 -10.16 6.28 0.24
CA LEU A 108 -10.90 5.01 0.26
C LEU A 108 -11.38 4.67 1.67
N ALA A 109 -10.52 4.82 2.67
CA ALA A 109 -10.88 4.58 4.07
C ALA A 109 -12.02 5.50 4.52
N THR A 110 -11.96 6.77 4.12
CA THR A 110 -13.02 7.74 4.40
C THR A 110 -14.35 7.30 3.79
N GLN A 111 -14.34 6.89 2.54
CA GLN A 111 -15.55 6.41 1.85
C GLN A 111 -16.12 5.14 2.50
N ARG A 112 -15.27 4.32 3.10
CA ARG A 112 -15.65 3.07 3.73
C ARG A 112 -16.00 3.23 5.21
N GLY A 113 -16.12 4.46 5.71
CA GLY A 113 -16.59 4.73 7.07
C GLY A 113 -15.55 4.51 8.17
N CYS A 114 -14.28 4.58 7.84
CA CYS A 114 -13.23 4.47 8.85
C CYS A 114 -13.19 5.75 9.71
N TYR A 115 -13.07 5.58 11.03
CA TYR A 115 -12.93 6.73 11.91
C TYR A 115 -11.48 7.20 12.03
N LYS A 116 -10.54 6.35 11.65
CA LYS A 116 -9.13 6.72 11.58
C LYS A 116 -8.40 5.85 10.56
N VAL A 117 -7.25 6.35 10.13
CA VAL A 117 -6.27 5.60 9.34
C VAL A 117 -4.97 5.63 10.11
N LEU A 118 -4.30 4.50 10.22
CA LEU A 118 -3.02 4.40 10.91
C LEU A 118 -2.02 3.59 10.11
N LEU A 119 -0.74 3.84 10.39
CA LEU A 119 0.38 3.07 9.85
C LEU A 119 1.55 3.17 10.82
N ASP A 120 2.50 2.27 10.69
CA ASP A 120 3.79 2.40 11.33
C ASP A 120 4.86 2.71 10.29
N CYS A 121 5.90 3.42 10.69
CA CYS A 121 6.98 3.75 9.78
C CYS A 121 8.29 3.93 10.56
N ALA A 122 9.40 3.82 9.83
CA ALA A 122 10.69 4.16 10.40
C ALA A 122 10.75 5.66 10.73
N PRO A 123 11.48 6.07 11.78
CA PRO A 123 11.55 7.48 12.17
C PRO A 123 11.94 8.44 11.04
N HIS A 124 12.80 8.01 10.13
CA HIS A 124 13.22 8.88 9.01
C HIS A 124 12.12 9.11 7.98
N ASN A 125 10.99 8.38 8.06
CA ASN A 125 9.83 8.55 7.17
C ASN A 125 8.71 9.39 7.80
N ILE A 126 8.85 9.82 9.05
CA ILE A 126 7.80 10.57 9.74
C ILE A 126 7.45 11.85 8.97
N GLN A 127 8.46 12.60 8.52
CA GLN A 127 8.20 13.83 7.78
C GLN A 127 7.44 13.58 6.48
N PHE A 128 7.72 12.47 5.80
CA PHE A 128 6.99 12.10 4.61
C PHE A 128 5.50 11.90 4.92
N TYR A 129 5.20 11.14 5.98
CA TYR A 129 3.81 10.89 6.35
C TYR A 129 3.12 12.12 6.94
N ASN A 130 3.85 13.01 7.60
CA ASN A 130 3.30 14.31 8.01
C ASN A 130 2.78 15.09 6.80
N LYS A 131 3.50 15.05 5.68
CA LYS A 131 3.07 15.69 4.45
C LYS A 131 1.85 15.03 3.82
N CYS A 132 1.57 13.79 4.18
CA CYS A 132 0.37 13.07 3.76
C CYS A 132 -0.83 13.34 4.69
N GLY A 133 -0.63 14.10 5.76
CA GLY A 133 -1.70 14.45 6.69
C GLY A 133 -1.77 13.57 7.94
N LEU A 134 -0.77 12.69 8.15
CA LEU A 134 -0.73 11.84 9.33
C LEU A 134 0.16 12.48 10.41
N GLU A 135 -0.15 12.18 11.67
CA GLU A 135 0.63 12.66 12.81
C GLU A 135 1.09 11.48 13.65
N GLU A 136 2.17 11.64 14.37
CA GLU A 136 2.69 10.62 15.27
C GLU A 136 1.74 10.35 16.44
N HIS A 137 1.45 9.05 16.69
CA HIS A 137 0.68 8.59 17.82
C HIS A 137 1.25 7.29 18.36
N GLY A 138 1.71 7.30 19.60
CA GLY A 138 2.18 6.10 20.28
C GLY A 138 3.46 5.53 19.68
N ALA A 139 3.70 4.26 19.94
CA ALA A 139 4.86 3.55 19.46
C ALA A 139 4.47 2.17 18.93
N MET A 140 5.14 1.77 17.86
CA MET A 140 4.96 0.44 17.27
C MET A 140 5.74 -0.58 18.09
N MET A 141 5.12 -1.69 18.39
CA MET A 141 5.76 -2.81 19.09
C MET A 141 5.54 -4.07 18.27
N SER A 142 6.57 -4.90 18.18
CA SER A 142 6.49 -6.12 17.39
C SER A 142 7.25 -7.26 18.04
N VAL A 143 6.90 -8.48 17.69
CA VAL A 143 7.67 -9.67 17.98
C VAL A 143 7.73 -10.50 16.70
N TYR A 144 8.94 -10.85 16.27
CA TYR A 144 9.11 -11.72 15.09
C TYR A 144 9.01 -13.17 15.55
N LEU A 145 8.25 -13.97 14.82
CA LEU A 145 7.96 -15.35 15.20
C LEU A 145 8.77 -16.36 14.38
N VAL A 146 9.52 -15.87 13.41
CA VAL A 146 10.44 -16.66 12.58
C VAL A 146 11.71 -15.88 12.34
#